data_904c5ee27c205a5043ad739f6509e5ec
#
_entry.id   904c5ee27c205a5043ad739f6509e5ec
#
_cell.length_a   1.000
_cell.length_b   1.000
_cell.length_c   1.000
_cell.angle_alpha   90.00
_cell.angle_beta   90.00
_cell.angle_gamma   90.00
#
_symmetry.space_group_name_H-M   'P 1'
#
loop_
_entity.id
_entity.type
_entity.pdbx_description
1 polymer ?
#
loop_
_entity_poly.entity_id
_entity_poly.type
_entity_poly.pdbx_seq_one_letter_code
_entity_poly.pdbx_strand_id
1 'polypeptide(L)'
;MYVRVVTIKCPNQTAKKAIKLHSNQVAQEQMKVGLIKQTTVDISDTNFLTVKYWISKSHFEKGRKNWIKISQEFNEMGAIVSGVGGEADINMLDDFNNHI
;
A
#
# COMPACT_ATOMS: atom_id res chain seq x y z
N MET A 1 -11.87 -2.24 -10.29
CA MET A 1 -10.60 -2.36 -9.54
C MET A 1 -10.52 -1.23 -8.51
N TYR A 2 -10.22 -1.56 -7.28
CA TYR A 2 -10.09 -0.58 -6.19
C TYR A 2 -8.61 -0.35 -5.88
N VAL A 3 -8.20 0.91 -5.80
CA VAL A 3 -6.80 1.29 -5.58
C VAL A 3 -6.66 2.01 -4.25
N ARG A 4 -5.66 1.60 -3.45
CA ARG A 4 -5.27 2.28 -2.20
C ARG A 4 -3.87 2.84 -2.35
N VAL A 5 -3.71 4.08 -1.96
CA VAL A 5 -2.38 4.70 -1.83
C VAL A 5 -2.11 4.94 -0.36
N VAL A 6 -1.06 4.31 0.14
CA VAL A 6 -0.67 4.39 1.56
C VAL A 6 0.69 5.08 1.65
N THR A 7 0.73 6.22 2.31
CA THR A 7 1.97 6.96 2.57
C THR A 7 2.49 6.62 3.95
N ILE A 8 3.77 6.30 4.05
CA ILE A 8 4.44 5.93 5.29
C ILE A 8 5.65 6.84 5.49
N LYS A 9 5.60 7.65 6.55
CA LYS A 9 6.68 8.55 6.96
C LYS A 9 7.38 7.94 8.17
N CYS A 10 8.65 7.61 8.02
CA CYS A 10 9.44 6.95 9.07
C CYS A 10 10.36 7.94 9.79
N PRO A 11 10.73 7.68 11.05
CA PRO A 11 11.58 8.60 11.81
C PRO A 11 13.04 8.59 11.35
N ASN A 12 13.50 7.50 10.71
CA ASN A 12 14.87 7.35 10.22
C ASN A 12 14.96 6.24 9.18
N GLN A 13 16.12 6.09 8.55
CA GLN A 13 16.36 5.07 7.52
C GLN A 13 16.24 3.63 8.03
N THR A 14 16.70 3.37 9.24
CA THR A 14 16.62 2.02 9.83
C THR A 14 15.17 1.59 10.01
N ALA A 15 14.33 2.47 10.55
CA ALA A 15 12.90 2.22 10.67
C ALA A 15 12.24 2.02 9.30
N LYS A 16 12.61 2.84 8.31
CA LYS A 16 12.10 2.69 6.94
C LYS A 16 12.39 1.32 6.37
N LYS A 17 13.62 0.83 6.49
CA LYS A 17 14.00 -0.50 5.97
C LYS A 17 13.18 -1.61 6.62
N ALA A 18 13.02 -1.58 7.93
CA ALA A 18 12.25 -2.57 8.68
C ALA A 18 10.75 -2.52 8.31
N ILE A 19 10.17 -1.35 8.25
CA ILE A 19 8.74 -1.15 7.95
C ILE A 19 8.45 -1.53 6.49
N LYS A 20 9.33 -1.16 5.56
CA LYS A 20 9.19 -1.51 4.14
C LYS A 20 9.21 -3.03 3.93
N LEU A 21 10.13 -3.73 4.59
CA LEU A 21 10.19 -5.19 4.54
C LEU A 21 8.91 -5.82 5.10
N HIS A 22 8.43 -5.33 6.24
CA HIS A 22 7.19 -5.81 6.85
C HIS A 22 5.98 -5.52 5.95
N SER A 23 5.93 -4.34 5.33
CA SER A 23 4.89 -3.97 4.35
C SER A 23 4.82 -4.95 3.18
N ASN A 24 5.98 -5.39 2.67
CA ASN A 24 6.04 -6.39 1.60
C ASN A 24 5.51 -7.76 2.05
N GLN A 25 5.82 -8.17 3.27
CA GLN A 25 5.29 -9.41 3.85
C GLN A 25 3.77 -9.36 4.01
N VAL A 26 3.25 -8.23 4.46
CA VAL A 26 1.81 -7.98 4.58
C VAL A 26 1.13 -8.06 3.22
N ALA A 27 1.73 -7.48 2.18
CA ALA A 27 1.20 -7.55 0.81
C ALA A 27 1.05 -9.00 0.33
N GLN A 28 2.00 -9.87 0.64
CA GLN A 28 1.89 -11.29 0.30
C GLN A 28 0.68 -11.96 0.96
N GLU A 29 0.39 -11.64 2.21
CA GLU A 29 -0.80 -12.13 2.89
C GLU A 29 -2.09 -11.53 2.29
N GLN A 30 -2.06 -10.26 1.92
CA GLN A 30 -3.19 -9.59 1.29
C GLN A 30 -3.52 -10.16 -0.08
N MET A 31 -2.54 -10.70 -0.81
CA MET A 31 -2.78 -11.38 -2.09
C MET A 31 -3.70 -12.58 -1.95
N LYS A 32 -3.72 -13.24 -0.80
CA LYS A 32 -4.63 -14.35 -0.52
C LYS A 32 -6.09 -13.93 -0.40
N VAL A 33 -6.34 -12.64 -0.17
CA VAL A 33 -7.69 -12.10 0.04
C VAL A 33 -8.09 -11.03 -0.99
N GLY A 34 -7.38 -10.96 -2.12
CA GLY A 34 -7.80 -10.13 -3.25
C GLY A 34 -6.91 -8.98 -3.63
N LEU A 35 -5.73 -8.81 -3.01
CA LEU A 35 -4.73 -7.89 -3.52
C LEU A 35 -4.12 -8.47 -4.81
N ILE A 36 -4.18 -7.71 -5.90
CA ILE A 36 -3.65 -8.13 -7.20
C ILE A 36 -2.17 -7.78 -7.30
N LYS A 37 -1.82 -6.57 -6.89
CA LYS A 37 -0.48 -6.01 -7.09
C LYS A 37 -0.21 -4.92 -6.06
N GLN A 38 1.04 -4.80 -5.65
CA GLN A 38 1.53 -3.64 -4.89
C GLN A 38 2.76 -3.06 -5.58
N THR A 39 2.77 -1.75 -5.74
CA THR A 39 3.95 -1.00 -6.17
C THR A 39 4.43 -0.17 -5.00
N THR A 40 5.72 -0.24 -4.69
CA THR A 40 6.35 0.58 -3.66
C THR A 40 7.17 1.69 -4.32
N VAL A 41 6.98 2.92 -3.87
CA VAL A 41 7.69 4.10 -4.39
C VAL A 41 8.48 4.74 -3.25
N ASP A 42 9.80 4.79 -3.39
CA ASP A 42 10.66 5.50 -2.45
C ASP A 42 10.60 6.99 -2.74
N ILE A 43 10.17 7.77 -1.75
CA ILE A 43 10.04 9.22 -1.86
C ILE A 43 11.31 9.92 -1.39
N SER A 44 11.86 9.43 -0.28
CA SER A 44 13.07 9.98 0.34
C SER A 44 13.76 8.90 1.16
N ASP A 45 14.85 9.24 1.84
CA ASP A 45 15.57 8.32 2.73
C ASP A 45 14.71 7.74 3.85
N THR A 46 13.66 8.47 4.24
CA THR A 46 12.80 8.08 5.38
C THR A 46 11.36 7.79 5.00
N ASN A 47 10.92 8.19 3.81
CA ASN A 47 9.52 8.11 3.42
C ASN A 47 9.32 7.24 2.19
N PHE A 48 8.24 6.50 2.16
CA PHE A 48 7.81 5.75 0.98
C PHE A 48 6.29 5.69 0.90
N LEU A 49 5.78 5.32 -0.26
CA LEU A 49 4.37 5.01 -0.41
C LEU A 49 4.18 3.67 -1.09
N THR A 50 3.03 3.07 -0.89
CA THR A 50 2.61 1.87 -1.62
C THR A 50 1.33 2.17 -2.38
N VAL A 51 1.26 1.67 -3.60
CA VAL A 51 0.05 1.68 -4.42
C VAL A 51 -0.43 0.25 -4.50
N LYS A 52 -1.61 -0.01 -3.95
CA LYS A 52 -2.20 -1.35 -3.86
C LYS A 52 -3.41 -1.45 -4.77
N TYR A 53 -3.40 -2.47 -5.62
CA TYR A 53 -4.49 -2.74 -6.57
C TYR A 53 -5.28 -3.96 -6.07
N TRP A 54 -6.56 -3.73 -5.74
CA TRP A 54 -7.46 -4.75 -5.23
C TRP A 54 -8.51 -5.14 -6.29
N ILE A 55 -8.96 -6.39 -6.27
CA ILE A 55 -10.04 -6.86 -7.16
C ILE A 55 -11.26 -5.95 -7.03
N SER A 56 -11.64 -5.61 -5.78
CA SER A 56 -12.77 -4.74 -5.50
C SER A 56 -12.60 -4.07 -4.13
N LYS A 57 -13.41 -3.06 -3.84
CA LYS A 57 -13.48 -2.45 -2.51
C LYS A 57 -13.85 -3.47 -1.43
N SER A 58 -14.72 -4.42 -1.74
CA SER A 58 -15.12 -5.49 -0.82
C SER A 58 -13.92 -6.36 -0.43
N HIS A 59 -13.04 -6.70 -1.37
CA HIS A 59 -11.81 -7.44 -1.08
C HIS A 59 -10.87 -6.64 -0.18
N PHE A 60 -10.70 -5.36 -0.46
CA PHE A 60 -9.92 -4.47 0.40
C PHE A 60 -10.47 -4.46 1.84
N GLU A 61 -11.77 -4.34 2.01
CA GLU A 61 -12.40 -4.30 3.34
C GLU A 61 -12.19 -5.59 4.13
N LYS A 62 -12.17 -6.74 3.46
CA LYS A 62 -11.83 -8.02 4.10
C LYS A 62 -10.40 -8.06 4.64
N GLY A 63 -9.46 -7.44 3.95
CA GLY A 63 -8.06 -7.36 4.38
C GLY A 63 -7.79 -6.27 5.42
N ARG A 64 -8.73 -5.36 5.63
CA ARG A 64 -8.54 -4.16 6.44
C ARG A 64 -8.30 -4.43 7.92
N LYS A 65 -8.90 -5.46 8.49
CA LYS A 65 -8.77 -5.77 9.91
C LYS A 65 -7.32 -6.00 10.32
N ASN A 66 -6.60 -6.79 9.54
CA ASN A 66 -5.17 -7.02 9.78
C ASN A 66 -4.34 -5.77 9.54
N TRP A 67 -4.71 -4.97 8.55
CA TRP A 67 -4.01 -3.73 8.24
C TRP A 67 -4.11 -2.71 9.37
N ILE A 68 -5.25 -2.58 10.04
CA ILE A 68 -5.42 -1.67 11.18
C ILE A 68 -4.42 -2.01 12.28
N LYS A 69 -4.29 -3.28 12.61
CA LYS A 69 -3.34 -3.76 13.62
C LYS A 69 -1.90 -3.45 13.21
N ILE A 70 -1.56 -3.72 11.96
CA ILE A 70 -0.21 -3.52 11.43
C ILE A 70 0.15 -2.03 11.38
N SER A 71 -0.78 -1.16 10.98
CA SER A 71 -0.54 0.28 10.98
C SER A 71 -0.32 0.82 12.38
N GLN A 72 -0.99 0.25 13.40
CA GLN A 72 -0.71 0.58 14.80
C GLN A 72 0.70 0.17 15.21
N GLU A 73 1.16 -1.01 14.80
CA GLU A 73 2.53 -1.46 15.05
C GLU A 73 3.55 -0.52 14.39
N PHE A 74 3.27 -0.05 13.16
CA PHE A 74 4.13 0.94 12.50
C PHE A 74 4.14 2.27 13.24
N ASN A 75 3.00 2.72 13.77
CA ASN A 75 2.91 3.91 14.60
C ASN A 75 3.74 3.78 15.87
N GLU A 76 3.74 2.61 16.50
CA GLU A 76 4.58 2.33 17.67
C GLU A 76 6.08 2.38 17.34
N MET A 77 6.45 2.09 16.11
CA MET A 77 7.82 2.23 15.61
C MET A 77 8.16 3.68 15.23
N GLY A 78 7.27 4.62 15.43
CA GLY A 78 7.46 6.04 15.14
C GLY A 78 7.03 6.48 13.74
N ALA A 79 6.41 5.60 12.95
CA ALA A 79 5.94 5.95 11.61
C ALA A 79 4.58 6.63 11.65
N ILE A 80 4.35 7.50 10.66
CA ILE A 80 3.04 8.11 10.42
C ILE A 80 2.49 7.47 9.15
N VAL A 81 1.34 6.79 9.27
CA VAL A 81 0.70 6.06 8.18
C VAL A 81 -0.59 6.77 7.79
N SER A 82 -0.75 7.06 6.51
CA SER A 82 -2.00 7.62 5.98
C SER A 82 -2.35 6.94 4.66
N GLY A 83 -3.65 6.80 4.39
CA GLY A 83 -4.11 6.13 3.18
C GLY A 83 -5.36 6.77 2.60
N VAL A 84 -5.44 6.71 1.27
CA VAL A 84 -6.61 7.11 0.49
C VAL A 84 -6.90 6.03 -0.55
N GLY A 85 -8.15 5.95 -0.98
CA GLY A 85 -8.52 4.94 -1.97
C GLY A 85 -9.70 5.37 -2.82
N GLY A 86 -9.86 4.67 -3.95
CA GLY A 86 -10.95 4.91 -4.90
C GLY A 86 -10.94 3.90 -6.03
N GLU A 87 -11.94 3.97 -6.87
CA GLU A 87 -12.02 3.15 -8.08
C GLU A 87 -11.05 3.65 -9.14
N ALA A 88 -10.33 2.72 -9.78
CA ALA A 88 -9.42 3.03 -10.87
C ALA A 88 -10.18 3.30 -12.16
N ASP A 89 -9.74 4.30 -12.92
CA ASP A 89 -10.21 4.52 -14.29
C ASP A 89 -9.40 3.64 -15.23
N ILE A 90 -9.94 2.44 -15.51
CA ILE A 90 -9.27 1.46 -16.35
C ILE A 90 -9.14 1.95 -17.80
N ASN A 91 -10.10 2.75 -18.30
CA ASN A 91 -10.04 3.29 -19.64
C ASN A 91 -8.84 4.23 -19.81
N MET A 92 -8.55 5.03 -18.82
CA MET A 92 -7.37 5.90 -18.84
C MET A 92 -6.07 5.10 -18.86
N LEU A 93 -5.99 3.99 -18.12
CA LEU A 93 -4.82 3.10 -18.12
C LEU A 93 -4.62 2.45 -19.49
N ASP A 94 -5.71 1.99 -20.13
CA ASP A 94 -5.66 1.38 -21.47
C ASP A 94 -5.23 2.39 -22.52
N ASP A 95 -5.75 3.60 -22.48
CA ASP A 95 -5.36 4.70 -23.38
C ASP A 95 -3.89 5.04 -23.24
N PHE A 96 -3.39 5.12 -22.02
CA PHE A 96 -1.99 5.38 -21.73
C PHE A 96 -1.09 4.28 -22.31
N ASN A 97 -1.44 3.01 -22.10
CA ASN A 97 -0.67 1.88 -22.60
C ASN A 97 -0.65 1.81 -24.14
N ASN A 98 -1.71 2.24 -24.80
CA ASN A 98 -1.79 2.29 -26.26
C ASN A 98 -0.93 3.38 -26.90
N HIS A 99 -0.51 4.40 -26.13
CA HIS A 99 0.35 5.48 -26.61
C HIS A 99 1.84 5.24 -26.39
N ILE A 100 2.18 4.22 -25.65
CA ILE A 100 3.56 3.81 -25.42
C ILE A 100 3.99 2.78 -26.45
#